data_a00a7161e1dcb52def012e4ab66d5356
#
_entry.id   a00a7161e1dcb52def012e4ab66d5356
#
_cell.length_a   1.000
_cell.length_b   1.000
_cell.length_c   1.000
_cell.angle_alpha   90.00
_cell.angle_beta   90.00
_cell.angle_gamma   90.00
#
_symmetry.space_group_name_H-M   'P 1'
#
loop_
_entity.id
_entity.type
_entity.pdbx_description
1 polymer ?
#
loop_
_entity_poly.entity_id
_entity_poly.type
_entity_poly.pdbx_seq_one_letter_code
_entity_poly.pdbx_strand_id
1 'polypeptide(L)'
;MVEKPSLRPVNPLFSSGPCAKRPGWSTDALESAILGRSHRSAQGKARLLEVIERSKTLLAMPADWRLAIVPGSDTGAVEMALWSLLGPRGVDAIVYESFGKTWATDLKSHLKLDDLRVLEAPYGDLPDLNAVDWSRDVVFCWNG
;
A
#
# COMPACT_ATOMS: atom_id res chain seq x y z
N MET A 1 2.30 -18.07 -20.37
CA MET A 1 0.97 -17.47 -20.12
C MET A 1 0.36 -18.17 -18.90
N VAL A 2 -0.10 -17.42 -17.93
CA VAL A 2 -0.84 -17.98 -16.79
C VAL A 2 -2.25 -18.28 -17.27
N GLU A 3 -2.72 -19.53 -17.09
CA GLU A 3 -4.09 -19.91 -17.47
C GLU A 3 -5.10 -19.19 -16.56
N LYS A 4 -6.18 -18.71 -17.18
CA LYS A 4 -7.29 -18.12 -16.44
C LYS A 4 -7.93 -19.17 -15.54
N PRO A 5 -8.16 -18.91 -14.23
CA PRO A 5 -8.83 -19.84 -13.33
C PRO A 5 -10.19 -20.31 -13.87
N SER A 6 -10.43 -21.60 -13.86
CA SER A 6 -11.71 -22.21 -14.28
C SER A 6 -12.78 -22.11 -13.19
N LEU A 7 -12.37 -22.03 -11.93
CA LEU A 7 -13.28 -21.89 -10.80
C LEU A 7 -13.60 -20.43 -10.53
N ARG A 8 -14.87 -20.12 -10.39
CA ARG A 8 -15.33 -18.80 -9.93
C ARG A 8 -15.51 -18.83 -8.42
N PRO A 9 -15.19 -17.72 -7.71
CA PRO A 9 -15.47 -17.62 -6.29
C PRO A 9 -16.99 -17.69 -6.04
N VAL A 10 -17.38 -18.28 -4.92
CA VAL A 10 -18.79 -18.35 -4.48
C VAL A 10 -19.37 -16.95 -4.27
N ASN A 11 -18.56 -16.04 -3.79
CA ASN A 11 -18.92 -14.63 -3.66
C ASN A 11 -17.85 -13.80 -4.40
N PRO A 12 -18.19 -13.20 -5.55
CA PRO A 12 -17.25 -12.40 -6.34
C PRO A 12 -17.18 -10.91 -5.91
N LEU A 13 -17.82 -10.55 -4.80
CA LEU A 13 -17.88 -9.16 -4.33
C LEU A 13 -16.59 -8.80 -3.58
N PHE A 14 -15.53 -8.61 -4.32
CA PHE A 14 -14.25 -8.10 -3.84
C PHE A 14 -14.18 -6.61 -4.15
N SER A 15 -14.67 -5.80 -3.25
CA SER A 15 -14.53 -4.36 -3.42
C SER A 15 -13.56 -3.77 -2.40
N SER A 16 -12.82 -2.75 -2.80
CA SER A 16 -12.19 -1.81 -1.89
C SER A 16 -13.25 -0.85 -1.35
N GLY A 17 -13.19 -0.51 -0.08
CA GLY A 17 -14.17 0.37 0.55
C GLY A 17 -15.15 -0.40 1.45
N PRO A 18 -16.44 -0.01 1.53
CA PRO A 18 -17.38 -0.67 2.42
C PRO A 18 -17.54 -2.16 2.11
N CYS A 19 -17.07 -3.00 3.02
CA CYS A 19 -17.17 -4.44 2.92
C CYS A 19 -18.21 -4.99 3.88
N ALA A 20 -18.75 -6.16 3.58
CA ALA A 20 -19.57 -6.90 4.54
C ALA A 20 -18.78 -7.15 5.83
N LYS A 21 -19.42 -6.98 6.96
CA LYS A 21 -18.81 -7.30 8.24
C LYS A 21 -18.57 -8.81 8.36
N ARG A 22 -17.58 -9.20 9.17
CA ARG A 22 -17.33 -10.62 9.45
C ARG A 22 -18.58 -11.31 10.00
N PRO A 23 -18.77 -12.62 9.79
CA PRO A 23 -19.87 -13.37 10.38
C PRO A 23 -19.92 -13.18 11.90
N GLY A 24 -21.13 -12.99 12.45
CA GLY A 24 -21.36 -12.76 13.88
C GLY A 24 -20.97 -11.37 14.40
N TRP A 25 -20.65 -10.41 13.51
CA TRP A 25 -20.42 -9.04 13.93
C TRP A 25 -21.75 -8.36 14.30
N SER A 26 -21.77 -7.65 15.42
CA SER A 26 -22.85 -6.75 15.84
C SER A 26 -22.26 -5.44 16.35
N THR A 27 -23.11 -4.44 16.60
CA THR A 27 -22.71 -3.17 17.20
C THR A 27 -22.11 -3.30 18.60
N ASP A 28 -22.36 -4.42 19.29
CA ASP A 28 -21.79 -4.72 20.61
C ASP A 28 -20.24 -4.78 20.56
N ALA A 29 -19.68 -5.08 19.38
CA ALA A 29 -18.24 -5.00 19.18
C ALA A 29 -17.67 -3.58 19.39
N LEU A 30 -18.51 -2.56 19.41
CA LEU A 30 -18.14 -1.16 19.62
C LEU A 30 -18.30 -0.69 21.07
N GLU A 31 -18.84 -1.52 21.99
CA GLU A 31 -19.04 -1.15 23.38
C GLU A 31 -17.76 -0.70 24.09
N SER A 32 -16.63 -1.32 23.75
CA SER A 32 -15.32 -0.96 24.27
C SER A 32 -14.63 0.18 23.52
N ALA A 33 -15.27 0.77 22.53
CA ALA A 33 -14.70 1.85 21.73
C ALA A 33 -14.47 3.11 22.58
N ILE A 34 -13.32 3.75 22.41
CA ILE A 34 -12.95 4.95 23.16
C ILE A 34 -13.56 6.18 22.47
N LEU A 35 -14.90 6.29 22.55
CA LEU A 35 -15.62 7.40 21.94
C LEU A 35 -15.37 8.71 22.68
N GLY A 36 -15.29 9.80 21.93
CA GLY A 36 -15.10 11.16 22.49
C GLY A 36 -13.72 11.40 23.11
N ARG A 37 -12.76 10.53 22.91
CA ARG A 37 -11.37 10.70 23.39
C ARG A 37 -10.41 11.01 22.25
N SER A 38 -9.45 11.88 22.53
CA SER A 38 -8.39 12.19 21.57
C SER A 38 -7.48 10.96 21.37
N HIS A 39 -7.05 10.72 20.12
CA HIS A 39 -5.99 9.75 19.81
C HIS A 39 -4.67 10.04 20.55
N ARG A 40 -4.48 11.29 21.04
CA ARG A 40 -3.31 11.70 21.85
C ARG A 40 -3.44 11.36 23.32
N SER A 41 -4.62 10.93 23.80
CA SER A 41 -4.79 10.46 25.19
C SER A 41 -3.96 9.20 25.42
N ALA A 42 -3.66 8.91 26.67
CA ALA A 42 -2.93 7.68 27.04
C ALA A 42 -3.63 6.42 26.51
N GLN A 43 -4.96 6.36 26.62
CA GLN A 43 -5.76 5.25 26.08
C GLN A 43 -5.71 5.18 24.56
N GLY A 44 -5.84 6.33 23.86
CA GLY A 44 -5.74 6.38 22.40
C GLY A 44 -4.39 5.91 21.90
N LYS A 45 -3.30 6.38 22.51
CA LYS A 45 -1.94 5.93 22.19
C LYS A 45 -1.75 4.43 22.44
N ALA A 46 -2.28 3.91 23.54
CA ALA A 46 -2.18 2.48 23.84
C ALA A 46 -2.90 1.63 22.78
N ARG A 47 -4.08 2.06 22.32
CA ARG A 47 -4.81 1.34 21.26
C ARG A 47 -4.10 1.41 19.90
N LEU A 48 -3.51 2.55 19.54
CA LEU A 48 -2.70 2.66 18.34
C LEU A 48 -1.46 1.77 18.38
N LEU A 49 -0.79 1.74 19.53
CA LEU A 49 0.35 0.83 19.74
C LEU A 49 -0.09 -0.64 19.62
N GLU A 50 -1.23 -1.01 20.21
CA GLU A 50 -1.78 -2.36 20.09
C GLU A 50 -2.01 -2.76 18.63
N VAL A 51 -2.54 -1.85 17.79
CA VAL A 51 -2.72 -2.09 16.35
C VAL A 51 -1.38 -2.33 15.68
N ILE A 52 -0.36 -1.52 15.97
CA ILE A 52 0.99 -1.67 15.42
C ILE A 52 1.57 -3.03 15.78
N GLU A 53 1.55 -3.40 17.05
CA GLU A 53 2.16 -4.66 17.52
C GLU A 53 1.42 -5.90 16.98
N ARG A 54 0.08 -5.86 16.94
CA ARG A 54 -0.71 -6.94 16.31
C ARG A 54 -0.43 -7.06 14.81
N SER A 55 -0.30 -5.95 14.10
CA SER A 55 0.03 -5.95 12.67
C SER A 55 1.43 -6.52 12.44
N LYS A 56 2.42 -6.13 13.23
CA LYS A 56 3.77 -6.70 13.16
C LYS A 56 3.75 -8.21 13.36
N THR A 57 2.98 -8.69 14.34
CA THR A 57 2.84 -10.12 14.60
C THR A 57 2.19 -10.86 13.43
N LEU A 58 1.07 -10.35 12.90
CA LEU A 58 0.35 -10.96 11.77
C LEU A 58 1.19 -11.02 10.50
N LEU A 59 1.99 -9.98 10.25
CA LEU A 59 2.87 -9.89 9.08
C LEU A 59 4.21 -10.61 9.30
N ALA A 60 4.42 -11.24 10.45
CA ALA A 60 5.70 -11.87 10.83
C ALA A 60 6.90 -10.94 10.62
N MET A 61 6.74 -9.65 10.96
CA MET A 61 7.78 -8.65 10.74
C MET A 61 8.97 -8.89 11.68
N PRO A 62 10.22 -8.78 11.16
CA PRO A 62 11.42 -8.79 12.01
C PRO A 62 11.35 -7.72 13.11
N ALA A 63 11.97 -7.99 14.26
CA ALA A 63 11.86 -7.12 15.44
C ALA A 63 12.44 -5.71 15.22
N ASP A 64 13.46 -5.60 14.37
CA ASP A 64 14.14 -4.35 14.01
C ASP A 64 13.40 -3.53 12.93
N TRP A 65 12.34 -4.11 12.35
CA TRP A 65 11.52 -3.40 11.36
C TRP A 65 10.53 -2.44 12.02
N ARG A 66 10.27 -1.35 11.34
CA ARG A 66 9.32 -0.31 11.79
C ARG A 66 8.02 -0.40 11.00
N LEU A 67 6.91 -0.28 11.72
CA LEU A 67 5.58 -0.11 11.17
C LEU A 67 5.01 1.20 11.69
N ALA A 68 4.44 2.00 10.81
CA ALA A 68 3.83 3.27 11.17
C ALA A 68 2.39 3.36 10.64
N ILE A 69 1.50 3.97 11.42
CA ILE A 69 0.19 4.41 10.97
C ILE A 69 0.34 5.88 10.57
N VAL A 70 0.05 6.18 9.31
CA VAL A 70 0.15 7.53 8.76
C VAL A 70 -1.21 8.07 8.39
N PRO A 71 -1.44 9.39 8.45
CA PRO A 71 -2.71 9.98 8.02
C PRO A 71 -2.84 9.98 6.50
N GLY A 72 -4.06 9.93 6.00
CA GLY A 72 -4.38 10.00 4.59
C GLY A 72 -4.87 8.66 4.02
N SER A 73 -4.59 8.43 2.76
CA SER A 73 -4.92 7.22 2.02
C SER A 73 -3.68 6.34 1.81
N ASP A 74 -3.84 5.19 1.16
CA ASP A 74 -2.73 4.34 0.72
C ASP A 74 -1.77 5.14 -0.17
N THR A 75 -2.30 5.97 -1.07
CA THR A 75 -1.49 6.89 -1.89
C THR A 75 -0.66 7.82 -1.03
N GLY A 76 -1.24 8.44 0.01
CA GLY A 76 -0.48 9.30 0.92
C GLY A 76 0.64 8.55 1.66
N ALA A 77 0.45 7.28 2.01
CA ALA A 77 1.48 6.45 2.61
C ALA A 77 2.60 6.14 1.61
N VAL A 78 2.25 5.81 0.37
CA VAL A 78 3.22 5.58 -0.71
C VAL A 78 4.00 6.85 -1.01
N GLU A 79 3.34 7.99 -1.18
CA GLU A 79 4.00 9.28 -1.43
C GLU A 79 4.98 9.63 -0.30
N MET A 80 4.62 9.45 0.96
CA MET A 80 5.56 9.64 2.07
C MET A 80 6.80 8.76 1.93
N ALA A 81 6.65 7.51 1.50
CA ALA A 81 7.78 6.61 1.26
C ALA A 81 8.63 7.09 0.09
N LEU A 82 8.01 7.48 -1.03
CA LEU A 82 8.71 8.01 -2.20
C LEU A 82 9.55 9.24 -1.84
N TRP A 83 8.96 10.21 -1.13
CA TRP A 83 9.64 11.45 -0.74
C TRP A 83 10.75 11.25 0.30
N SER A 84 10.67 10.17 1.09
CA SER A 84 11.61 9.93 2.18
C SER A 84 12.75 8.97 1.82
N LEU A 85 12.53 8.06 0.87
CA LEU A 85 13.43 6.95 0.62
C LEU A 85 14.15 7.02 -0.74
N LEU A 86 13.54 7.69 -1.74
CA LEU A 86 14.11 7.76 -3.08
C LEU A 86 15.11 8.91 -3.24
N GLY A 87 16.00 8.78 -4.23
CA GLY A 87 16.96 9.81 -4.63
C GLY A 87 18.42 9.39 -4.58
N PRO A 88 18.89 8.58 -3.61
CA PRO A 88 20.29 8.14 -3.59
C PRO A 88 20.68 7.21 -4.74
N ARG A 89 19.70 6.49 -5.30
CA ARG A 89 19.87 5.57 -6.43
C ARG A 89 18.92 5.96 -7.56
N GLY A 90 19.22 5.49 -8.77
CA GLY A 90 18.27 5.59 -9.86
C GLY A 90 16.99 4.79 -9.57
N VAL A 91 15.89 5.19 -10.18
CA VAL A 91 14.57 4.61 -9.96
C VAL A 91 13.99 4.04 -11.24
N ASP A 92 13.46 2.82 -11.16
CA ASP A 92 12.62 2.21 -12.19
C ASP A 92 11.15 2.24 -11.71
N ALA A 93 10.29 2.96 -12.43
CA ALA A 93 8.85 2.97 -12.20
C ALA A 93 8.16 2.05 -13.20
N ILE A 94 7.51 0.98 -12.70
CA ILE A 94 6.75 0.05 -13.52
C ILE A 94 5.30 0.50 -13.51
N VAL A 95 4.78 0.84 -14.70
CA VAL A 95 3.47 1.49 -14.86
C VAL A 95 2.60 0.66 -15.80
N TYR A 96 1.47 0.19 -15.29
CA TYR A 96 0.48 -0.57 -16.06
C TYR A 96 -0.97 -0.27 -15.62
N GLU A 97 -1.12 0.71 -14.72
CA GLU A 97 -2.42 1.15 -14.22
C GLU A 97 -2.35 2.61 -13.71
N SER A 98 -3.49 3.17 -13.29
CA SER A 98 -3.62 4.60 -13.01
C SER A 98 -2.84 5.08 -11.78
N PHE A 99 -2.74 4.28 -10.72
CA PHE A 99 -2.01 4.69 -9.51
C PHE A 99 -0.51 4.73 -9.77
N GLY A 100 0.05 3.69 -10.38
CA GLY A 100 1.45 3.68 -10.79
C GLY A 100 1.80 4.82 -11.74
N LYS A 101 0.88 5.18 -12.64
CA LYS A 101 1.05 6.34 -13.52
C LYS A 101 1.08 7.66 -12.75
N THR A 102 0.22 7.81 -11.75
CA THR A 102 0.23 9.00 -10.88
C THR A 102 1.54 9.09 -10.12
N TRP A 103 1.99 8.02 -9.50
CA TRP A 103 3.27 8.00 -8.78
C TRP A 103 4.47 8.26 -9.69
N ALA A 104 4.50 7.69 -10.89
CA ALA A 104 5.55 8.02 -11.87
C ALA A 104 5.53 9.49 -12.27
N THR A 105 4.36 10.11 -12.33
CA THR A 105 4.22 11.56 -12.56
C THR A 105 4.80 12.35 -11.38
N ASP A 106 4.54 11.93 -10.15
CA ASP A 106 5.10 12.57 -8.95
C ASP A 106 6.62 12.47 -8.91
N LEU A 107 7.16 11.30 -9.21
CA LEU A 107 8.62 11.10 -9.31
C LEU A 107 9.26 12.04 -10.32
N LYS A 108 8.62 12.21 -11.48
CA LYS A 108 9.12 13.03 -12.57
C LYS A 108 8.93 14.53 -12.33
N SER A 109 7.71 14.93 -11.92
CA SER A 109 7.28 16.34 -11.94
C SER A 109 7.44 17.03 -10.60
N HIS A 110 7.29 16.30 -9.50
CA HIS A 110 7.33 16.85 -8.15
C HIS A 110 8.67 16.56 -7.47
N LEU A 111 9.09 15.31 -7.39
CA LEU A 111 10.42 14.94 -6.88
C LEU A 111 11.55 15.29 -7.85
N LYS A 112 11.25 15.39 -9.15
CA LYS A 112 12.20 15.75 -10.21
C LYS A 112 13.46 14.89 -10.17
N LEU A 113 13.27 13.57 -10.08
CA LEU A 113 14.37 12.63 -10.08
C LEU A 113 15.07 12.64 -11.44
N ASP A 114 16.36 12.93 -11.46
CA ASP A 114 17.16 13.02 -12.68
C ASP A 114 17.36 11.63 -13.31
N ASP A 115 17.54 10.60 -12.49
CA ASP A 115 17.76 9.21 -12.92
C ASP A 115 16.49 8.37 -12.70
N LEU A 116 15.44 8.68 -13.46
CA LEU A 116 14.17 7.96 -13.49
C LEU A 116 13.96 7.28 -14.82
N ARG A 117 13.67 5.98 -14.81
CA ARG A 117 13.18 5.24 -15.96
C ARG A 117 11.71 4.84 -15.71
N VAL A 118 10.86 5.04 -16.69
CA VAL A 118 9.45 4.62 -16.65
C VAL A 118 9.26 3.48 -17.64
N LEU A 119 8.93 2.31 -17.13
CA LEU A 119 8.59 1.12 -17.92
C LEU A 119 7.07 1.02 -17.94
N GLU A 120 6.46 1.46 -19.05
CA GLU A 120 5.01 1.60 -19.16
C GLU A 120 4.42 0.57 -20.15
N ALA A 121 3.25 0.01 -19.79
CA ALA A 121 2.42 -0.79 -20.66
C ALA A 121 0.95 -0.29 -20.63
N PRO A 122 0.14 -0.63 -21.64
CA PRO A 122 -1.29 -0.36 -21.62
C PRO A 122 -1.99 -1.07 -20.46
N TYR A 123 -3.18 -0.59 -20.11
CA TYR A 123 -4.04 -1.23 -19.13
C TYR A 123 -4.30 -2.70 -19.47
N GLY A 124 -4.10 -3.56 -18.47
CA GLY A 124 -4.27 -5.02 -18.58
C GLY A 124 -3.03 -5.78 -19.06
N ASP A 125 -1.99 -5.08 -19.47
CA ASP A 125 -0.70 -5.65 -19.86
C ASP A 125 0.39 -5.30 -18.84
N LEU A 126 1.42 -6.14 -18.74
CA LEU A 126 2.61 -5.83 -17.95
C LEU A 126 3.74 -5.36 -18.90
N PRO A 127 4.53 -4.37 -18.49
CA PRO A 127 5.77 -4.05 -19.18
C PRO A 127 6.74 -5.23 -19.19
N ASP A 128 7.74 -5.18 -20.07
CA ASP A 128 8.80 -6.19 -20.06
C ASP A 128 9.60 -6.12 -18.74
N LEU A 129 9.35 -7.06 -17.85
CA LEU A 129 10.02 -7.12 -16.55
C LEU A 129 11.53 -7.47 -16.66
N ASN A 130 11.99 -8.00 -17.81
CA ASN A 130 13.43 -8.21 -18.04
C ASN A 130 14.18 -6.89 -18.26
N ALA A 131 13.47 -5.81 -18.57
CA ALA A 131 14.05 -4.48 -18.70
C ALA A 131 14.29 -3.79 -17.33
N VAL A 132 13.77 -4.35 -16.24
CA VAL A 132 13.94 -3.80 -14.89
C VAL A 132 15.38 -4.04 -14.42
N ASP A 133 16.02 -2.99 -13.94
CA ASP A 133 17.33 -3.08 -13.29
C ASP A 133 17.14 -3.19 -11.77
N TRP A 134 17.24 -4.39 -11.27
CA TRP A 134 17.07 -4.72 -9.84
C TRP A 134 18.16 -4.17 -8.92
N SER A 135 19.18 -3.52 -9.45
CA SER A 135 20.15 -2.77 -8.65
C SER A 135 19.68 -1.35 -8.31
N ARG A 136 18.60 -0.89 -8.96
CA ARG A 136 17.95 0.39 -8.75
C ARG A 136 16.81 0.27 -7.73
N ASP A 137 16.27 1.37 -7.28
CA ASP A 137 15.02 1.37 -6.54
C ASP A 137 13.86 1.09 -7.53
N VAL A 138 12.93 0.21 -7.16
CA VAL A 138 11.82 -0.17 -8.03
C VAL A 138 10.51 0.22 -7.39
N VAL A 139 9.69 0.98 -8.13
CA VAL A 139 8.37 1.45 -7.69
C VAL A 139 7.29 0.86 -8.59
N PHE A 140 6.30 0.20 -8.01
CA PHE A 140 5.17 -0.37 -8.75
C PHE A 140 3.95 -0.55 -7.85
N CYS A 141 2.76 -0.64 -8.45
CA CYS A 141 1.55 -1.07 -7.77
C CYS A 141 1.42 -2.59 -7.90
N TRP A 142 1.20 -3.29 -6.79
CA TRP A 142 1.11 -4.76 -6.83
C TRP A 142 -0.15 -5.26 -7.54
N ASN A 143 -1.25 -4.58 -7.33
CA ASN A 143 -2.56 -4.93 -7.89
C ASN A 143 -3.17 -3.69 -8.56
N GLY A 144 -3.02 -3.62 -9.83
CA GLY A 144 -3.64 -2.59 -10.66
C GLY A 144 -4.98 -3.00 -11.24
#